data_53dbdfb1055d8175538e3759e4569786
#
_entry.id   53dbdfb1055d8175538e3759e4569786
#
_cell.length_a   1.000
_cell.length_b   1.000
_cell.length_c   1.000
_cell.angle_alpha   90.00
_cell.angle_beta   90.00
_cell.angle_gamma   90.00
#
_symmetry.space_group_name_H-M   'P 1'
#
loop_
_entity.id
_entity.type
_entity.pdbx_description
1 polymer ?
#
loop_
_entity_poly.entity_id
_entity_poly.type
_entity_poly.pdbx_seq_one_letter_code
_entity_poly.pdbx_strand_id
1 'polypeptide(L)'
;MAESMVTDPIYLDETAKANGAKLDLLNATMLGVSASLGVLAKAQTGIFEEMDYNAIKAVVDAGSAPITFPTGTQLVNTYTGKDGKAYDCPWDVVQPDDTAEGESGATVPAMVLQMHYATLYDLQFSAYQAFYVVPDGGLVAGTYNVKMGLNWGNNVKTDAVYQFTLTKAAPAGARLTGFYNAPDVVPANWKVYVYKDQQKSELLETCSVTAGSAGTNLGTFLAKENGDLNGLHPVGYGDNRWWKSAYRQYLNSDAAAGAWWQPQDKWDMKPDQADTLPGFLSGFSDDFKSALSRVKVVTYGNGVTDDGSAVVTYDKIFLPSLQEIYCSPQVSGEGSYWPYWKERTGAKTPQALWQTYPLRITRDLAQRTVGRNVRLRSANRGGGSSAFHVGSSGGVSTWTGIIALRSAPACKITKLA
;
A
#
# COMPACT_ATOMS: atom_id res chain seq x y z
N MET A 1 -55.77 52.10 -14.26
CA MET A 1 -54.64 51.67 -15.07
C MET A 1 -54.01 50.48 -14.33
N ALA A 2 -54.17 49.30 -14.84
CA ALA A 2 -53.55 48.13 -14.30
C ALA A 2 -52.10 47.99 -14.89
N GLU A 3 -51.10 48.19 -14.09
CA GLU A 3 -49.74 47.88 -14.49
C GLU A 3 -49.63 46.37 -14.75
N SER A 4 -49.39 46.03 -15.99
CA SER A 4 -49.00 44.70 -16.41
C SER A 4 -47.62 44.45 -15.83
N MET A 5 -47.48 43.59 -14.81
CA MET A 5 -46.21 42.99 -14.43
C MET A 5 -45.73 42.14 -15.62
N VAL A 6 -44.88 42.71 -16.44
CA VAL A 6 -44.08 41.92 -17.38
C VAL A 6 -43.06 41.15 -16.53
N THR A 7 -43.37 39.90 -16.23
CA THR A 7 -42.38 39.00 -15.63
C THR A 7 -41.34 38.69 -16.70
N ASP A 8 -40.12 39.19 -16.50
CA ASP A 8 -38.98 38.94 -17.38
C ASP A 8 -38.76 37.42 -17.46
N PRO A 9 -38.81 36.81 -18.65
CA PRO A 9 -38.57 35.35 -18.82
C PRO A 9 -37.23 34.91 -18.25
N ILE A 10 -36.21 35.77 -18.27
CA ILE A 10 -34.89 35.48 -17.72
C ILE A 10 -34.94 35.33 -16.19
N TYR A 11 -35.71 36.20 -15.51
CA TYR A 11 -35.87 36.15 -14.05
C TYR A 11 -36.61 34.90 -13.58
N LEU A 12 -37.60 34.44 -14.35
CA LEU A 12 -38.31 33.17 -14.09
C LEU A 12 -37.40 31.95 -14.26
N ASP A 13 -36.51 31.98 -15.25
CA ASP A 13 -35.56 30.88 -15.48
C ASP A 13 -34.50 30.79 -14.37
N GLU A 14 -33.95 31.93 -13.95
CA GLU A 14 -32.99 31.97 -12.82
C GLU A 14 -33.63 31.52 -11.49
N THR A 15 -34.87 31.94 -11.24
CA THR A 15 -35.63 31.53 -10.05
C THR A 15 -35.94 30.03 -10.08
N ALA A 16 -36.30 29.46 -11.24
CA ALA A 16 -36.55 28.06 -11.42
C ALA A 16 -35.27 27.23 -11.20
N LYS A 17 -34.12 27.69 -11.71
CA LYS A 17 -32.81 27.06 -11.49
C LYS A 17 -32.41 27.08 -10.01
N ALA A 18 -32.59 28.24 -9.35
CA ALA A 18 -32.30 28.37 -7.92
C ALA A 18 -33.20 27.49 -7.04
N ASN A 19 -34.47 27.35 -7.40
CA ASN A 19 -35.40 26.45 -6.71
C ASN A 19 -35.07 24.96 -6.97
N GLY A 20 -34.67 24.63 -8.21
CA GLY A 20 -34.17 23.31 -8.53
C GLY A 20 -32.95 22.90 -7.67
N ALA A 21 -31.94 23.77 -7.59
CA ALA A 21 -30.77 23.56 -6.75
C ALA A 21 -31.12 23.41 -5.25
N LYS A 22 -32.09 24.17 -4.74
CA LYS A 22 -32.59 24.03 -3.36
C LYS A 22 -33.30 22.70 -3.13
N LEU A 23 -34.07 22.24 -4.12
CA LEU A 23 -34.76 20.96 -4.05
C LEU A 23 -33.76 19.78 -4.07
N ASP A 24 -32.74 19.87 -4.90
CA ASP A 24 -31.66 18.86 -4.95
C ASP A 24 -30.89 18.80 -3.62
N LEU A 25 -30.59 19.96 -3.02
CA LEU A 25 -29.96 20.01 -1.70
C LEU A 25 -30.86 19.44 -0.61
N LEU A 26 -32.17 19.73 -0.65
CA LEU A 26 -33.15 19.19 0.30
C LEU A 26 -33.27 17.66 0.14
N ASN A 27 -33.32 17.15 -1.08
CA ASN A 27 -33.37 15.72 -1.35
C ASN A 27 -32.08 15.02 -0.88
N ALA A 28 -30.92 15.60 -1.12
CA ALA A 28 -29.64 15.08 -0.63
C ALA A 28 -29.60 15.06 0.91
N THR A 29 -30.10 16.11 1.56
CA THR A 29 -30.21 16.20 3.02
C THR A 29 -31.18 15.16 3.58
N MET A 30 -32.34 14.97 2.95
CA MET A 30 -33.32 13.95 3.35
C MET A 30 -32.78 12.53 3.19
N LEU A 31 -32.04 12.25 2.11
CA LEU A 31 -31.34 10.97 1.92
C LEU A 31 -30.29 10.75 3.01
N GLY A 32 -29.52 11.79 3.35
CA GLY A 32 -28.56 11.75 4.44
C GLY A 32 -29.22 11.46 5.80
N VAL A 33 -30.33 12.11 6.12
CA VAL A 33 -31.11 11.87 7.34
C VAL A 33 -31.68 10.44 7.35
N SER A 34 -32.23 9.96 6.25
CA SER A 34 -32.75 8.61 6.13
C SER A 34 -31.66 7.56 6.32
N ALA A 35 -30.49 7.76 5.70
CA ALA A 35 -29.33 6.88 5.90
C ALA A 35 -28.85 6.92 7.35
N SER A 36 -28.79 8.08 7.98
CA SER A 36 -28.40 8.25 9.38
C SER A 36 -29.34 7.50 10.32
N LEU A 37 -30.65 7.60 10.10
CA LEU A 37 -31.66 6.89 10.89
C LEU A 37 -31.55 5.38 10.69
N GLY A 38 -31.26 4.92 9.49
CA GLY A 38 -31.01 3.51 9.19
C GLY A 38 -29.77 2.97 9.92
N VAL A 39 -28.68 3.73 9.94
CA VAL A 39 -27.44 3.40 10.68
C VAL A 39 -27.69 3.36 12.18
N LEU A 40 -28.37 4.36 12.74
CA LEU A 40 -28.71 4.41 14.16
C LEU A 40 -29.63 3.26 14.58
N ALA A 41 -30.64 2.91 13.78
CA ALA A 41 -31.52 1.79 14.03
C ALA A 41 -30.76 0.46 14.03
N LYS A 42 -29.85 0.24 13.08
CA LYS A 42 -28.99 -0.94 13.01
C LYS A 42 -28.01 -1.01 14.21
N ALA A 43 -27.43 0.12 14.60
CA ALA A 43 -26.55 0.19 15.76
C ALA A 43 -27.29 -0.17 17.08
N GLN A 44 -28.57 0.21 17.23
CA GLN A 44 -29.38 -0.11 18.39
C GLN A 44 -29.80 -1.57 18.43
N THR A 45 -30.00 -2.23 17.29
CA THR A 45 -30.44 -3.62 17.20
C THR A 45 -29.29 -4.62 17.22
N GLY A 46 -28.03 -4.18 17.12
CA GLY A 46 -26.86 -5.06 17.03
C GLY A 46 -26.80 -5.92 15.74
N ILE A 47 -27.68 -5.66 14.78
CA ILE A 47 -27.73 -6.37 13.50
C ILE A 47 -26.88 -5.55 12.49
N PHE A 48 -25.68 -6.03 12.22
CA PHE A 48 -24.76 -5.46 11.20
C PHE A 48 -25.03 -6.17 9.84
N GLU A 49 -26.09 -5.76 9.16
CA GLU A 49 -26.26 -6.10 7.74
C GLU A 49 -25.27 -5.29 6.89
N GLU A 50 -24.99 -5.74 5.67
CA GLU A 50 -24.17 -4.98 4.73
C GLU A 50 -24.69 -3.55 4.57
N MET A 51 -23.74 -2.59 4.57
CA MET A 51 -24.07 -1.17 4.49
C MET A 51 -24.52 -0.82 3.06
N ASP A 52 -25.54 0.02 2.93
CA ASP A 52 -25.90 0.62 1.65
C ASP A 52 -24.87 1.72 1.30
N TYR A 53 -23.89 1.37 0.49
CA TYR A 53 -22.81 2.29 0.09
C TYR A 53 -23.29 3.42 -0.82
N ASN A 54 -24.40 3.27 -1.55
CA ASN A 54 -24.97 4.38 -2.31
C ASN A 54 -25.52 5.46 -1.38
N ALA A 55 -26.18 5.06 -0.29
CA ALA A 55 -26.64 5.97 0.73
C ALA A 55 -25.45 6.64 1.45
N ILE A 56 -24.38 5.90 1.76
CA ILE A 56 -23.17 6.46 2.38
C ILE A 56 -22.52 7.49 1.43
N LYS A 57 -22.37 7.19 0.14
CA LYS A 57 -21.85 8.12 -0.86
C LYS A 57 -22.67 9.41 -0.94
N ALA A 58 -24.01 9.31 -0.87
CA ALA A 58 -24.88 10.49 -0.86
C ALA A 58 -24.66 11.38 0.36
N VAL A 59 -24.45 10.79 1.55
CA VAL A 59 -24.13 11.52 2.78
C VAL A 59 -22.76 12.22 2.67
N VAL A 60 -21.76 11.55 2.11
CA VAL A 60 -20.41 12.12 1.90
C VAL A 60 -20.48 13.29 0.92
N ASP A 61 -21.16 13.12 -0.20
CA ASP A 61 -21.30 14.14 -1.23
C ASP A 61 -22.04 15.40 -0.74
N ALA A 62 -23.03 15.20 0.12
CA ALA A 62 -23.76 16.30 0.76
C ALA A 62 -22.93 17.02 1.86
N GLY A 63 -21.68 16.61 2.12
CA GLY A 63 -20.86 17.17 3.20
C GLY A 63 -21.37 16.85 4.61
N SER A 64 -22.27 15.87 4.73
CA SER A 64 -22.91 15.50 6.02
C SER A 64 -22.18 14.37 6.75
N ALA A 65 -21.12 13.83 6.18
CA ALA A 65 -20.37 12.71 6.77
C ALA A 65 -19.84 12.98 8.18
N PRO A 66 -19.31 14.19 8.53
CA PRO A 66 -18.83 14.46 9.90
C PRO A 66 -19.92 14.36 10.97
N ILE A 67 -21.17 14.63 10.62
CA ILE A 67 -22.31 14.55 11.54
C ILE A 67 -22.87 13.13 11.58
N THR A 68 -22.98 12.47 10.44
CA THR A 68 -23.57 11.15 10.29
C THR A 68 -22.62 10.02 10.71
N PHE A 69 -21.36 10.17 10.39
CA PHE A 69 -20.29 9.21 10.64
C PHE A 69 -19.10 9.91 11.30
N PRO A 70 -19.24 10.37 12.55
CA PRO A 70 -18.13 11.02 13.26
C PRO A 70 -16.92 10.10 13.35
N THR A 71 -15.76 10.69 13.61
CA THR A 71 -14.49 9.96 13.83
C THR A 71 -14.69 8.79 14.81
N GLY A 72 -14.22 7.61 14.42
CA GLY A 72 -14.34 6.37 15.20
C GLY A 72 -15.62 5.58 14.98
N THR A 73 -16.58 6.07 14.18
CA THR A 73 -17.72 5.25 13.71
C THR A 73 -17.21 4.02 12.99
N GLN A 74 -17.80 2.85 13.24
CA GLN A 74 -17.45 1.60 12.57
C GLN A 74 -18.49 1.22 11.52
N LEU A 75 -18.04 1.00 10.29
CA LEU A 75 -18.80 0.41 9.21
C LEU A 75 -18.34 -1.04 9.04
N VAL A 76 -19.25 -1.99 9.23
CA VAL A 76 -18.88 -3.41 9.22
C VAL A 76 -19.21 -4.04 7.87
N ASN A 77 -18.19 -4.58 7.21
CA ASN A 77 -18.30 -5.40 6.02
C ASN A 77 -18.05 -6.87 6.37
N THR A 78 -18.51 -7.76 5.51
CA THR A 78 -18.08 -9.15 5.52
C THR A 78 -16.86 -9.32 4.63
N TYR A 79 -15.82 -9.94 5.16
CA TYR A 79 -14.65 -10.37 4.39
C TYR A 79 -14.58 -11.90 4.36
N THR A 80 -14.59 -12.48 3.17
CA THR A 80 -14.44 -13.92 2.97
C THR A 80 -12.96 -14.25 2.73
N GLY A 81 -12.39 -15.06 3.61
CA GLY A 81 -11.01 -15.54 3.48
C GLY A 81 -10.84 -16.57 2.36
N LYS A 82 -9.58 -16.87 1.98
CA LYS A 82 -9.24 -17.88 0.97
C LYS A 82 -9.73 -19.29 1.31
N ASP A 83 -10.04 -19.54 2.57
CA ASP A 83 -10.62 -20.78 3.10
C ASP A 83 -12.16 -20.81 3.02
N GLY A 84 -12.77 -19.77 2.46
CA GLY A 84 -14.22 -19.60 2.35
C GLY A 84 -14.89 -19.16 3.65
N LYS A 85 -14.15 -18.94 4.72
CA LYS A 85 -14.71 -18.47 5.99
C LYS A 85 -15.00 -16.98 5.94
N ALA A 86 -16.20 -16.59 6.39
CA ALA A 86 -16.60 -15.20 6.53
C ALA A 86 -16.16 -14.61 7.88
N TYR A 87 -15.75 -13.34 7.86
CA TYR A 87 -15.32 -12.56 9.03
C TYR A 87 -15.99 -11.19 9.00
N ASP A 88 -16.52 -10.75 10.15
CA ASP A 88 -16.90 -9.35 10.30
C ASP A 88 -15.65 -8.49 10.23
N CYS A 89 -15.60 -7.62 9.26
CA CYS A 89 -14.48 -6.76 8.95
C CYS A 89 -14.89 -5.29 9.16
N PRO A 90 -14.77 -4.76 10.40
CA PRO A 90 -15.09 -3.36 10.67
C PRO A 90 -14.03 -2.42 10.08
N TRP A 91 -14.52 -1.28 9.59
CA TRP A 91 -13.72 -0.16 9.10
C TRP A 91 -14.04 1.07 9.95
N ASP A 92 -13.02 1.66 10.56
CA ASP A 92 -13.16 2.89 11.34
C ASP A 92 -13.20 4.10 10.40
N VAL A 93 -14.10 5.02 10.63
CA VAL A 93 -14.06 6.36 10.03
C VAL A 93 -12.91 7.12 10.69
N VAL A 94 -11.82 7.31 9.94
CA VAL A 94 -10.59 7.94 10.46
C VAL A 94 -10.50 9.43 10.12
N GLN A 95 -11.17 9.85 9.03
CA GLN A 95 -11.31 11.23 8.59
C GLN A 95 -12.65 11.39 7.89
N PRO A 96 -13.68 11.97 8.54
CA PRO A 96 -15.03 12.06 7.96
C PRO A 96 -15.19 13.21 6.95
N ASP A 97 -14.31 14.24 6.97
CA ASP A 97 -14.36 15.48 6.21
C ASP A 97 -13.12 15.67 5.31
N ASP A 98 -12.78 14.65 4.55
CA ASP A 98 -11.65 14.69 3.62
C ASP A 98 -12.09 15.07 2.19
N THR A 99 -11.12 15.18 1.31
CA THR A 99 -11.31 15.29 -0.13
C THR A 99 -10.58 14.18 -0.87
N ALA A 100 -11.07 13.83 -2.05
CA ALA A 100 -10.43 12.90 -2.95
C ALA A 100 -10.20 13.55 -4.31
N GLU A 101 -9.00 13.37 -4.86
CA GLU A 101 -8.65 13.74 -6.22
C GLU A 101 -8.60 12.47 -7.07
N GLY A 102 -9.37 12.46 -8.17
CA GLY A 102 -9.39 11.36 -9.14
C GLY A 102 -8.32 11.52 -10.23
N GLU A 103 -8.19 10.52 -11.10
CA GLU A 103 -7.25 10.53 -12.24
C GLU A 103 -7.49 11.69 -13.21
N SER A 104 -8.72 12.19 -13.30
CA SER A 104 -9.07 13.37 -14.10
C SER A 104 -8.63 14.70 -13.50
N GLY A 105 -8.08 14.70 -12.28
CA GLY A 105 -7.77 15.89 -11.49
C GLY A 105 -8.98 16.49 -10.78
N ALA A 106 -10.17 15.92 -10.92
CA ALA A 106 -11.35 16.36 -10.20
C ALA A 106 -11.22 16.09 -8.70
N THR A 107 -11.53 17.08 -7.87
CA THR A 107 -11.53 16.97 -6.41
C THR A 107 -12.96 17.03 -5.89
N VAL A 108 -13.35 16.07 -5.08
CA VAL A 108 -14.70 15.94 -4.51
C VAL A 108 -14.62 15.62 -3.00
N PRO A 109 -15.74 15.84 -2.25
CA PRO A 109 -15.81 15.40 -0.86
C PRO A 109 -15.54 13.91 -0.72
N ALA A 110 -14.88 13.52 0.37
CA ALA A 110 -14.55 12.15 0.69
C ALA A 110 -14.59 11.88 2.20
N MET A 111 -14.83 10.63 2.55
CA MET A 111 -14.68 10.09 3.89
C MET A 111 -13.63 8.98 3.85
N VAL A 112 -12.64 9.04 4.75
CA VAL A 112 -11.58 8.02 4.84
C VAL A 112 -11.99 6.95 5.83
N LEU A 113 -11.92 5.71 5.37
CA LEU A 113 -12.09 4.52 6.19
C LEU A 113 -10.75 3.80 6.33
N GLN A 114 -10.47 3.26 7.52
CA GLN A 114 -9.34 2.38 7.76
C GLN A 114 -9.83 1.07 8.39
N MET A 115 -9.34 -0.05 7.91
CA MET A 115 -9.65 -1.35 8.48
C MET A 115 -9.24 -1.41 9.96
N HIS A 116 -10.18 -1.73 10.85
CA HIS A 116 -9.96 -1.75 12.30
C HIS A 116 -8.96 -2.82 12.73
N TYR A 117 -9.03 -3.98 12.10
CA TYR A 117 -8.14 -5.12 12.32
C TYR A 117 -7.10 -5.25 11.20
N ALA A 118 -6.01 -5.95 11.49
CA ALA A 118 -5.05 -6.35 10.49
C ALA A 118 -5.63 -7.42 9.56
N THR A 119 -5.26 -7.39 8.30
CA THR A 119 -5.63 -8.38 7.27
C THR A 119 -5.36 -9.82 7.75
N LEU A 120 -6.05 -10.80 7.14
CA LEU A 120 -5.91 -12.21 7.54
C LEU A 120 -4.54 -12.81 7.23
N TYR A 121 -3.87 -12.30 6.22
CA TYR A 121 -2.64 -12.92 5.67
C TYR A 121 -1.45 -11.98 5.74
N ASP A 122 -0.31 -12.56 6.03
CA ASP A 122 0.97 -11.88 5.90
C ASP A 122 1.38 -11.85 4.43
N LEU A 123 1.88 -10.69 3.96
CA LEU A 123 2.33 -10.51 2.58
C LEU A 123 3.67 -9.76 2.56
N GLN A 124 4.57 -10.17 1.67
CA GLN A 124 5.77 -9.42 1.36
C GLN A 124 5.41 -8.11 0.67
N PHE A 125 6.04 -7.01 1.11
CA PHE A 125 5.90 -5.73 0.42
C PHE A 125 6.51 -5.79 -0.98
N SER A 126 7.66 -6.45 -1.06
CA SER A 126 8.37 -6.81 -2.29
C SER A 126 9.15 -8.08 -2.02
N ALA A 127 9.30 -8.97 -2.99
CA ALA A 127 10.19 -10.13 -2.88
C ALA A 127 11.67 -9.71 -3.00
N TYR A 128 12.58 -10.66 -2.83
CA TYR A 128 13.97 -10.48 -3.25
C TYR A 128 14.01 -10.06 -4.72
N GLN A 129 14.72 -8.98 -5.02
CA GLN A 129 14.89 -8.58 -6.41
C GLN A 129 16.04 -9.33 -7.06
N ALA A 130 15.97 -9.53 -8.37
CA ALA A 130 17.08 -10.06 -9.13
C ALA A 130 18.22 -9.03 -9.13
N PHE A 131 19.41 -9.46 -8.78
CA PHE A 131 20.61 -8.65 -8.96
C PHE A 131 21.18 -8.76 -10.38
N TYR A 132 20.83 -9.82 -11.11
CA TYR A 132 21.27 -10.02 -12.48
C TYR A 132 20.17 -10.67 -13.32
N VAL A 133 20.00 -10.13 -14.52
CA VAL A 133 19.14 -10.69 -15.56
C VAL A 133 20.04 -11.24 -16.63
N VAL A 134 19.94 -12.53 -16.89
CA VAL A 134 20.77 -13.19 -17.89
C VAL A 134 20.48 -12.64 -19.28
N PRO A 135 21.49 -12.09 -19.99
CA PRO A 135 21.31 -11.49 -21.31
C PRO A 135 21.02 -12.53 -22.38
N ASP A 136 20.69 -12.04 -23.58
CA ASP A 136 20.62 -12.87 -24.78
C ASP A 136 21.94 -13.64 -24.97
N GLY A 137 21.83 -14.92 -25.25
CA GLY A 137 22.97 -15.85 -25.29
C GLY A 137 23.17 -16.67 -24.02
N GLY A 138 22.54 -16.30 -22.91
CA GLY A 138 22.63 -17.05 -21.66
C GLY A 138 23.95 -16.86 -20.89
N LEU A 139 24.09 -17.57 -19.77
CA LEU A 139 25.33 -17.76 -19.05
C LEU A 139 25.74 -19.24 -19.15
N VAL A 140 26.99 -19.52 -19.47
CA VAL A 140 27.53 -20.89 -19.45
C VAL A 140 27.77 -21.36 -18.02
N ALA A 141 27.93 -22.66 -17.82
CA ALA A 141 28.45 -23.18 -16.56
C ALA A 141 29.85 -22.60 -16.28
N GLY A 142 30.10 -22.15 -15.04
CA GLY A 142 31.33 -21.47 -14.72
C GLY A 142 31.27 -20.68 -13.41
N THR A 143 32.40 -20.09 -13.03
CA THR A 143 32.54 -19.31 -11.82
C THR A 143 32.37 -17.82 -12.12
N TYR A 144 31.53 -17.16 -11.33
CA TYR A 144 31.13 -15.77 -11.50
C TYR A 144 31.37 -14.96 -10.24
N ASN A 145 31.70 -13.70 -10.44
CA ASN A 145 31.89 -12.73 -9.36
C ASN A 145 30.90 -11.59 -9.48
N VAL A 146 30.48 -11.07 -8.33
CA VAL A 146 29.71 -9.84 -8.22
C VAL A 146 30.26 -8.98 -7.08
N LYS A 147 30.14 -7.67 -7.23
CA LYS A 147 30.29 -6.71 -6.15
C LYS A 147 28.92 -6.28 -5.69
N MET A 148 28.69 -6.27 -4.38
CA MET A 148 27.41 -5.87 -3.80
C MET A 148 27.60 -4.64 -2.93
N GLY A 149 26.80 -3.60 -3.17
CA GLY A 149 26.69 -2.46 -2.27
C GLY A 149 25.80 -2.77 -1.08
N LEU A 150 25.89 -1.97 -0.02
CA LEU A 150 24.94 -1.95 1.08
C LEU A 150 23.68 -1.18 0.68
N ASN A 151 22.49 -1.70 0.97
CA ASN A 151 21.26 -0.93 0.85
C ASN A 151 20.83 -0.25 2.17
N TRP A 152 21.75 -0.06 3.09
CA TRP A 152 21.56 0.64 4.35
C TRP A 152 22.10 2.05 4.23
N GLY A 153 21.24 3.01 4.06
CA GLY A 153 21.69 4.39 3.91
C GLY A 153 22.62 4.58 2.70
N ASN A 154 23.51 5.53 2.77
CA ASN A 154 24.44 5.86 1.69
C ASN A 154 25.74 5.02 1.68
N ASN A 155 25.82 3.99 2.49
CA ASN A 155 27.03 3.19 2.62
C ASN A 155 27.09 2.10 1.55
N VAL A 156 27.65 2.42 0.40
CA VAL A 156 28.00 1.45 -0.63
C VAL A 156 29.40 0.93 -0.35
N LYS A 157 29.54 -0.36 -0.03
CA LYS A 157 30.84 -1.02 0.02
C LYS A 157 31.06 -1.74 -1.30
N THR A 158 31.90 -1.17 -2.13
CA THR A 158 32.22 -1.71 -3.46
C THR A 158 33.37 -2.70 -3.46
N ASP A 159 34.01 -2.93 -2.31
CA ASP A 159 35.26 -3.69 -2.23
C ASP A 159 35.05 -5.19 -2.02
N ALA A 160 33.90 -5.59 -1.46
CA ALA A 160 33.59 -6.99 -1.26
C ALA A 160 33.22 -7.68 -2.59
N VAL A 161 33.99 -8.69 -2.95
CA VAL A 161 33.71 -9.54 -4.10
C VAL A 161 33.16 -10.87 -3.63
N TYR A 162 32.01 -11.22 -4.15
CA TYR A 162 31.33 -12.49 -3.88
C TYR A 162 31.44 -13.40 -5.09
N GLN A 163 31.69 -14.67 -4.84
CA GLN A 163 31.86 -15.67 -5.88
C GLN A 163 30.83 -16.78 -5.75
N PHE A 164 30.30 -17.23 -6.88
CA PHE A 164 29.44 -18.42 -6.97
C PHE A 164 29.74 -19.16 -8.27
N THR A 165 29.42 -20.46 -8.30
CA THR A 165 29.64 -21.31 -9.47
C THR A 165 28.30 -21.85 -9.95
N LEU A 166 28.00 -21.61 -11.23
CA LEU A 166 26.93 -22.29 -11.96
C LEU A 166 27.44 -23.64 -12.44
N THR A 167 26.79 -24.72 -12.08
CA THR A 167 27.10 -26.06 -12.56
C THR A 167 26.42 -26.37 -13.89
N LYS A 168 25.39 -25.59 -14.22
CA LYS A 168 24.61 -25.65 -15.47
C LYS A 168 24.56 -24.30 -16.14
N ALA A 169 24.31 -24.29 -17.44
CA ALA A 169 24.03 -23.05 -18.15
C ALA A 169 22.70 -22.44 -17.69
N ALA A 170 22.68 -21.13 -17.51
CA ALA A 170 21.46 -20.36 -17.26
C ALA A 170 20.96 -19.76 -18.58
N PRO A 171 19.68 -19.97 -18.97
CA PRO A 171 19.15 -19.46 -20.24
C PRO A 171 19.00 -17.93 -20.21
N ALA A 172 18.90 -17.34 -21.41
CA ALA A 172 18.53 -15.94 -21.54
C ALA A 172 17.22 -15.63 -20.78
N GLY A 173 17.18 -14.48 -20.13
CA GLY A 173 16.03 -14.09 -19.32
C GLY A 173 15.95 -14.71 -17.92
N ALA A 174 16.81 -15.65 -17.57
CA ALA A 174 16.90 -16.17 -16.20
C ALA A 174 17.24 -15.05 -15.20
N ARG A 175 16.84 -15.22 -13.95
CA ARG A 175 17.01 -14.26 -12.85
C ARG A 175 17.89 -14.86 -11.75
N LEU A 176 18.96 -14.13 -11.42
CA LEU A 176 19.82 -14.45 -10.27
C LEU A 176 19.42 -13.54 -9.11
N THR A 177 19.06 -14.14 -7.97
CA THR A 177 18.57 -13.45 -6.78
C THR A 177 19.14 -14.08 -5.50
N GLY A 178 18.88 -13.47 -4.33
CA GLY A 178 19.24 -14.04 -3.04
C GLY A 178 20.50 -13.47 -2.41
N PHE A 179 21.18 -12.51 -3.04
CA PHE A 179 22.32 -11.83 -2.42
C PHE A 179 21.88 -10.99 -1.22
N TYR A 180 22.66 -11.15 -0.16
CA TYR A 180 22.51 -10.40 1.06
C TYR A 180 23.56 -9.28 1.13
N ASN A 181 23.17 -8.08 1.58
CA ASN A 181 24.07 -6.95 1.71
C ASN A 181 24.93 -7.06 2.97
N ALA A 182 25.86 -7.99 3.04
CA ALA A 182 26.78 -7.97 4.14
C ALA A 182 28.11 -7.33 3.73
N PRO A 183 28.65 -6.54 4.60
CA PRO A 183 29.73 -5.65 4.22
C PRO A 183 31.06 -6.32 3.97
N ASP A 184 31.48 -7.33 4.74
CA ASP A 184 32.87 -7.74 4.74
C ASP A 184 33.09 -9.25 4.90
N VAL A 185 32.05 -10.01 5.25
CA VAL A 185 32.15 -11.46 5.49
C VAL A 185 30.97 -12.14 4.80
N VAL A 186 31.26 -13.10 3.96
CA VAL A 186 30.22 -13.95 3.35
C VAL A 186 29.71 -14.91 4.44
N PRO A 187 28.45 -14.79 4.88
CA PRO A 187 27.89 -15.74 5.84
C PRO A 187 27.85 -17.15 5.25
N ALA A 188 28.13 -18.15 6.08
CA ALA A 188 28.27 -19.55 5.67
C ALA A 188 27.07 -20.14 4.89
N ASN A 189 25.90 -19.52 4.99
CA ASN A 189 24.64 -20.02 4.39
C ASN A 189 24.12 -19.17 3.23
N TRP A 190 24.91 -18.29 2.67
CA TRP A 190 24.46 -17.49 1.56
C TRP A 190 24.32 -18.30 0.29
N LYS A 191 23.22 -18.00 -0.42
CA LYS A 191 22.86 -18.68 -1.66
C LYS A 191 22.51 -17.70 -2.75
N VAL A 192 22.88 -18.04 -3.97
CA VAL A 192 22.31 -17.49 -5.19
C VAL A 192 21.27 -18.46 -5.69
N TYR A 193 20.08 -17.98 -5.94
CA TYR A 193 19.01 -18.74 -6.55
C TYR A 193 18.89 -18.29 -8.01
N VAL A 194 18.92 -19.26 -8.92
CA VAL A 194 18.76 -19.03 -10.34
C VAL A 194 17.37 -19.47 -10.74
N TYR A 195 16.49 -18.53 -11.02
CA TYR A 195 15.14 -18.79 -11.50
C TYR A 195 15.06 -18.61 -13.00
N LYS A 196 14.24 -19.41 -13.66
CA LYS A 196 13.98 -19.34 -15.10
C LYS A 196 13.43 -17.98 -15.52
N ASP A 197 12.60 -17.37 -14.69
CA ASP A 197 11.90 -16.12 -14.97
C ASP A 197 11.53 -15.37 -13.69
N GLN A 198 10.90 -14.21 -13.86
CA GLN A 198 10.40 -13.36 -12.76
C GLN A 198 9.26 -13.98 -11.97
N GLN A 199 8.51 -14.89 -12.61
CA GLN A 199 7.38 -15.59 -11.97
C GLN A 199 7.84 -16.73 -11.05
N LYS A 200 9.16 -16.99 -10.96
CA LYS A 200 9.73 -18.15 -10.25
C LYS A 200 9.11 -19.47 -10.70
N SER A 201 8.77 -19.58 -11.98
CA SER A 201 8.12 -20.77 -12.54
C SER A 201 8.93 -22.03 -12.36
N GLU A 202 10.25 -21.89 -12.34
CA GLU A 202 11.20 -22.99 -12.14
C GLU A 202 12.47 -22.48 -11.45
N LEU A 203 12.90 -23.15 -10.38
CA LEU A 203 14.20 -22.97 -9.77
C LEU A 203 15.21 -23.85 -10.51
N LEU A 204 16.08 -23.25 -11.31
CA LEU A 204 17.06 -23.97 -12.13
C LEU A 204 18.25 -24.49 -11.31
N GLU A 205 18.76 -23.65 -10.38
CA GLU A 205 19.92 -23.99 -9.56
C GLU A 205 19.97 -23.15 -8.27
N THR A 206 20.61 -23.71 -7.25
CA THR A 206 20.97 -22.99 -6.02
C THR A 206 22.48 -23.13 -5.80
N CYS A 207 23.18 -21.99 -5.82
CA CYS A 207 24.63 -21.92 -5.67
C CYS A 207 25.01 -21.41 -4.28
N SER A 208 26.06 -21.99 -3.70
CA SER A 208 26.70 -21.44 -2.50
C SER A 208 27.55 -20.22 -2.86
N VAL A 209 27.57 -19.23 -1.98
CA VAL A 209 28.36 -18.01 -2.15
C VAL A 209 29.61 -18.08 -1.27
N THR A 210 30.74 -17.70 -1.82
CA THR A 210 32.01 -17.56 -1.09
C THR A 210 32.59 -16.18 -1.35
N ALA A 211 33.56 -15.76 -0.51
CA ALA A 211 34.38 -14.61 -0.85
C ALA A 211 35.42 -15.03 -1.92
N GLY A 212 35.67 -14.16 -2.88
CA GLY A 212 36.61 -14.50 -3.93
C GLY A 212 36.87 -13.35 -4.91
N SER A 213 37.85 -13.55 -5.78
CA SER A 213 38.22 -12.61 -6.84
C SER A 213 38.46 -13.29 -8.18
N ALA A 214 38.29 -14.62 -8.27
CA ALA A 214 38.47 -15.40 -9.48
C ALA A 214 37.11 -15.57 -10.23
N GLY A 215 37.14 -15.64 -11.54
CA GLY A 215 35.95 -15.87 -12.38
C GLY A 215 35.48 -14.64 -13.16
N THR A 216 34.40 -14.82 -13.91
CA THR A 216 33.83 -13.75 -14.75
C THR A 216 33.08 -12.73 -13.89
N ASN A 217 33.43 -11.45 -14.01
CA ASN A 217 32.76 -10.37 -13.30
C ASN A 217 31.41 -10.02 -13.95
N LEU A 218 30.32 -10.15 -13.20
CA LEU A 218 28.97 -9.74 -13.63
C LEU A 218 28.65 -8.26 -13.34
N GLY A 219 29.52 -7.56 -12.64
CA GLY A 219 29.35 -6.13 -12.33
C GLY A 219 29.17 -5.80 -10.85
N THR A 220 28.83 -4.56 -10.60
CA THR A 220 28.54 -4.03 -9.27
C THR A 220 27.05 -3.67 -9.18
N PHE A 221 26.38 -4.09 -8.12
CA PHE A 221 24.95 -3.89 -7.89
C PHE A 221 24.72 -3.05 -6.63
N LEU A 222 23.70 -2.21 -6.63
CA LEU A 222 23.45 -1.19 -5.61
C LEU A 222 24.61 -0.18 -5.45
N ALA A 223 25.43 -0.01 -6.46
CA ALA A 223 26.45 1.00 -6.45
C ALA A 223 25.86 2.33 -6.88
N LYS A 224 26.03 3.36 -6.07
CA LYS A 224 25.83 4.75 -6.47
C LYS A 224 27.14 5.23 -7.09
N GLU A 225 27.32 4.98 -8.37
CA GLU A 225 28.47 5.51 -9.09
C GLU A 225 28.21 6.95 -9.50
N ASN A 226 29.08 7.86 -9.08
CA ASN A 226 29.12 9.27 -9.50
C ASN A 226 27.81 10.06 -9.38
N GLY A 227 26.92 9.67 -8.46
CA GLY A 227 25.63 10.33 -8.29
C GLY A 227 24.59 10.00 -9.37
N ASP A 228 24.90 9.15 -10.32
CA ASP A 228 23.92 8.62 -11.28
C ASP A 228 23.06 7.54 -10.60
N LEU A 229 21.75 7.80 -10.54
CA LEU A 229 20.76 6.85 -10.03
C LEU A 229 20.26 5.88 -11.10
N ASN A 230 20.67 6.06 -12.35
CA ASN A 230 20.28 5.18 -13.45
C ASN A 230 20.93 3.80 -13.27
N GLY A 231 20.10 2.78 -13.20
CA GLY A 231 20.55 1.40 -13.02
C GLY A 231 20.65 0.95 -11.57
N LEU A 232 20.49 1.83 -10.57
CA LEU A 232 20.37 1.41 -9.17
C LEU A 232 19.01 0.76 -8.92
N HIS A 233 19.04 -0.35 -8.24
CA HIS A 233 17.83 -1.04 -7.78
C HIS A 233 18.11 -1.78 -6.48
N PRO A 234 17.11 -1.94 -5.61
CA PRO A 234 17.23 -2.76 -4.42
C PRO A 234 17.51 -4.22 -4.81
N VAL A 235 18.38 -4.88 -4.08
CA VAL A 235 18.63 -6.33 -4.20
C VAL A 235 18.65 -6.92 -2.81
N GLY A 236 18.47 -8.22 -2.70
CA GLY A 236 18.56 -8.94 -1.42
C GLY A 236 17.33 -8.72 -0.52
N TYR A 237 17.03 -7.54 -0.08
CA TYR A 237 15.93 -7.29 0.88
C TYR A 237 14.64 -6.73 0.27
N GLY A 238 14.54 -6.74 -1.05
CA GLY A 238 13.37 -6.21 -1.75
C GLY A 238 13.39 -4.69 -1.91
N ASP A 239 12.26 -4.15 -2.36
CA ASP A 239 12.02 -2.75 -2.68
C ASP A 239 11.06 -2.14 -1.64
N ASN A 240 11.22 -0.86 -1.32
CA ASN A 240 10.33 -0.15 -0.40
C ASN A 240 9.41 0.87 -1.08
N ARG A 241 9.36 0.89 -2.40
CA ARG A 241 8.54 1.81 -3.20
C ARG A 241 7.10 1.34 -3.27
N TRP A 242 6.17 2.14 -2.71
CA TRP A 242 4.74 1.81 -2.74
C TRP A 242 4.23 1.53 -4.15
N TRP A 243 4.58 2.38 -5.11
CA TRP A 243 4.08 2.29 -6.49
C TRP A 243 4.52 1.03 -7.24
N LYS A 244 5.56 0.34 -6.77
CA LYS A 244 6.03 -0.95 -7.30
C LYS A 244 5.68 -2.14 -6.41
N SER A 245 5.12 -1.88 -5.21
CA SER A 245 4.96 -2.93 -4.21
C SER A 245 3.94 -4.00 -4.61
N ALA A 246 4.20 -5.22 -4.20
CA ALA A 246 3.25 -6.32 -4.30
C ALA A 246 2.00 -6.07 -3.43
N TYR A 247 2.15 -5.35 -2.32
CA TYR A 247 1.02 -4.94 -1.49
C TYR A 247 0.02 -4.07 -2.24
N ARG A 248 0.50 -3.09 -3.01
CA ARG A 248 -0.37 -2.23 -3.80
C ARG A 248 -1.18 -3.04 -4.81
N GLN A 249 -0.52 -3.97 -5.52
CA GLN A 249 -1.18 -4.83 -6.49
C GLN A 249 -2.22 -5.75 -5.82
N TYR A 250 -1.85 -6.39 -4.72
CA TYR A 250 -2.72 -7.27 -3.94
C TYR A 250 -3.98 -6.54 -3.44
N LEU A 251 -3.80 -5.37 -2.80
CA LEU A 251 -4.91 -4.61 -2.20
C LEU A 251 -5.90 -4.08 -3.25
N ASN A 252 -5.45 -3.84 -4.48
CA ASN A 252 -6.27 -3.28 -5.55
C ASN A 252 -6.77 -4.32 -6.57
N SER A 253 -6.68 -5.60 -6.25
CA SER A 253 -7.08 -6.69 -7.14
C SER A 253 -8.14 -7.59 -6.51
N ASP A 254 -9.06 -8.07 -7.34
CA ASP A 254 -10.00 -9.16 -7.04
C ASP A 254 -9.69 -10.44 -7.85
N ALA A 255 -8.55 -10.48 -8.52
CA ALA A 255 -8.11 -11.62 -9.31
C ALA A 255 -7.82 -12.86 -8.44
N ALA A 256 -7.93 -14.03 -9.04
CA ALA A 256 -7.58 -15.30 -8.39
C ALA A 256 -6.11 -15.35 -7.96
N ALA A 257 -5.79 -16.28 -7.06
CA ALA A 257 -4.42 -16.58 -6.66
C ALA A 257 -3.56 -16.88 -7.91
N GLY A 258 -2.35 -16.35 -7.93
CA GLY A 258 -1.43 -16.44 -9.07
C GLY A 258 -1.62 -15.35 -10.15
N ALA A 259 -2.75 -14.66 -10.19
CA ALA A 259 -3.10 -13.76 -11.27
C ALA A 259 -2.99 -12.26 -10.95
N TRP A 260 -2.94 -11.88 -9.68
CA TRP A 260 -2.95 -10.46 -9.29
C TRP A 260 -1.58 -9.77 -9.35
N TRP A 261 -0.49 -10.52 -9.33
CA TRP A 261 0.84 -9.95 -9.33
C TRP A 261 1.45 -9.91 -10.74
N GLN A 262 2.03 -8.76 -11.09
CA GLN A 262 2.83 -8.56 -12.30
C GLN A 262 4.13 -7.81 -11.95
N PRO A 263 5.27 -8.13 -12.60
CA PRO A 263 6.50 -7.39 -12.40
C PRO A 263 6.32 -5.93 -12.83
N GLN A 264 6.83 -5.01 -12.03
CA GLN A 264 6.81 -3.57 -12.32
C GLN A 264 8.10 -3.10 -13.03
N ASP A 265 9.15 -3.89 -12.92
CA ASP A 265 10.37 -3.74 -13.71
C ASP A 265 11.08 -5.09 -13.92
N LYS A 266 12.21 -5.08 -14.64
CA LYS A 266 12.94 -6.29 -14.98
C LYS A 266 13.62 -7.00 -13.79
N TRP A 267 13.72 -6.31 -12.64
CA TRP A 267 14.37 -6.81 -11.43
C TRP A 267 13.40 -7.47 -10.47
N ASP A 268 12.11 -7.19 -10.61
CA ASP A 268 11.09 -7.71 -9.71
C ASP A 268 11.01 -9.24 -9.78
N MET A 269 10.78 -9.83 -8.60
CA MET A 269 10.50 -11.26 -8.45
C MET A 269 9.17 -11.44 -7.74
N LYS A 270 8.44 -12.48 -8.12
CA LYS A 270 7.13 -12.80 -7.56
C LYS A 270 7.22 -13.06 -6.05
N PRO A 271 6.35 -12.42 -5.23
CA PRO A 271 6.25 -12.74 -3.79
C PRO A 271 5.82 -14.18 -3.57
N ASP A 272 6.28 -14.78 -2.48
CA ASP A 272 5.98 -16.18 -2.16
C ASP A 272 4.49 -16.45 -1.95
N GLN A 273 3.73 -15.42 -1.55
CA GLN A 273 2.30 -15.50 -1.27
C GLN A 273 1.43 -15.38 -2.53
N ALA A 274 1.97 -14.89 -3.65
CA ALA A 274 1.17 -14.54 -4.83
C ALA A 274 0.37 -15.73 -5.39
N ASP A 275 0.96 -16.93 -5.38
CA ASP A 275 0.30 -18.13 -5.91
C ASP A 275 -0.75 -18.74 -4.97
N THR A 276 -0.80 -18.30 -3.72
CA THR A 276 -1.66 -18.90 -2.69
C THR A 276 -2.72 -17.96 -2.14
N LEU A 277 -2.59 -16.64 -2.41
CA LEU A 277 -3.56 -15.64 -1.99
C LEU A 277 -4.31 -15.10 -3.21
N PRO A 278 -5.64 -15.08 -3.22
CA PRO A 278 -6.41 -14.27 -4.16
C PRO A 278 -6.24 -12.80 -3.80
N GLY A 279 -6.45 -11.90 -4.75
CA GLY A 279 -6.41 -10.46 -4.52
C GLY A 279 -7.36 -10.03 -3.40
N PHE A 280 -7.00 -8.99 -2.67
CA PHE A 280 -7.70 -8.57 -1.43
C PHE A 280 -9.17 -8.24 -1.66
N LEU A 281 -9.50 -7.58 -2.77
CA LEU A 281 -10.87 -7.19 -3.09
C LEU A 281 -11.79 -8.38 -3.37
N SER A 282 -11.24 -9.56 -3.71
CA SER A 282 -12.05 -10.77 -3.95
C SER A 282 -12.81 -11.26 -2.72
N GLY A 283 -12.35 -10.87 -1.52
CA GLY A 283 -13.00 -11.23 -0.25
C GLY A 283 -14.21 -10.36 0.11
N PHE A 284 -14.49 -9.28 -0.62
CA PHE A 284 -15.57 -8.36 -0.34
C PHE A 284 -16.74 -8.49 -1.34
N SER A 285 -17.91 -8.00 -0.91
CA SER A 285 -19.10 -7.92 -1.76
C SER A 285 -18.90 -6.97 -2.96
N ASP A 286 -19.67 -7.18 -4.02
CA ASP A 286 -19.66 -6.30 -5.20
C ASP A 286 -20.14 -4.89 -4.85
N ASP A 287 -21.06 -4.75 -3.88
CA ASP A 287 -21.53 -3.46 -3.41
C ASP A 287 -20.37 -2.64 -2.78
N PHE A 288 -19.59 -3.24 -1.86
CA PHE A 288 -18.41 -2.56 -1.32
C PHE A 288 -17.39 -2.23 -2.41
N LYS A 289 -17.08 -3.18 -3.30
CA LYS A 289 -16.11 -2.95 -4.39
C LYS A 289 -16.53 -1.81 -5.33
N SER A 290 -17.84 -1.70 -5.61
CA SER A 290 -18.40 -0.63 -6.45
C SER A 290 -18.38 0.75 -5.77
N ALA A 291 -18.36 0.76 -4.45
CA ALA A 291 -18.24 2.00 -3.67
C ALA A 291 -16.85 2.61 -3.71
N LEU A 292 -15.82 1.83 -4.03
CA LEU A 292 -14.43 2.23 -4.02
C LEU A 292 -14.04 2.91 -5.33
N SER A 293 -13.64 4.17 -5.26
CA SER A 293 -13.05 4.92 -6.37
C SER A 293 -11.53 4.91 -6.28
N ARG A 294 -10.86 5.01 -7.43
CA ARG A 294 -9.42 5.22 -7.48
C ARG A 294 -9.09 6.66 -7.14
N VAL A 295 -8.40 6.86 -6.03
CA VAL A 295 -8.05 8.17 -5.49
C VAL A 295 -6.56 8.38 -5.50
N LYS A 296 -6.13 9.62 -5.62
CA LYS A 296 -4.73 10.04 -5.56
C LYS A 296 -4.12 9.66 -4.21
N VAL A 297 -3.01 8.95 -4.28
CA VAL A 297 -2.16 8.58 -3.15
C VAL A 297 -0.75 9.07 -3.43
N VAL A 298 -0.21 9.88 -2.53
CA VAL A 298 1.15 10.43 -2.65
C VAL A 298 2.09 9.61 -1.76
N THR A 299 3.24 9.24 -2.30
CA THR A 299 4.31 8.56 -1.56
C THR A 299 5.65 9.07 -2.04
N TYR A 300 6.59 9.23 -1.13
CA TYR A 300 7.93 9.66 -1.49
C TYR A 300 8.89 8.48 -1.60
N GLY A 301 9.75 8.52 -2.61
CA GLY A 301 10.85 7.58 -2.80
C GLY A 301 11.90 7.68 -1.68
N ASN A 302 12.75 6.67 -1.58
CA ASN A 302 13.94 6.72 -0.75
C ASN A 302 15.03 7.60 -1.42
N GLY A 303 16.07 7.95 -0.68
CA GLY A 303 17.20 8.74 -1.19
C GLY A 303 18.43 7.90 -1.56
N VAL A 304 18.30 6.55 -1.59
CA VAL A 304 19.41 5.62 -1.85
C VAL A 304 19.36 5.06 -3.26
N THR A 305 18.20 4.54 -3.68
CA THR A 305 17.96 3.99 -5.02
C THR A 305 17.00 4.83 -5.85
N ASP A 306 16.50 5.93 -5.27
CA ASP A 306 15.65 6.94 -5.91
C ASP A 306 16.22 8.33 -5.63
N ASP A 307 15.65 9.34 -6.30
CA ASP A 307 15.93 10.76 -6.05
C ASP A 307 15.18 11.31 -4.83
N GLY A 308 14.33 10.51 -4.21
CA GLY A 308 13.52 10.89 -3.07
C GLY A 308 12.30 11.76 -3.39
N SER A 309 11.94 11.90 -4.65
CA SER A 309 10.80 12.70 -5.10
C SER A 309 9.45 12.05 -4.75
N ALA A 310 8.39 12.86 -4.86
CA ALA A 310 7.02 12.40 -4.71
C ALA A 310 6.58 11.62 -5.95
N VAL A 311 5.91 10.49 -5.73
CA VAL A 311 5.24 9.70 -6.75
C VAL A 311 3.76 9.63 -6.43
N VAL A 312 2.93 9.86 -7.44
CA VAL A 312 1.47 9.76 -7.36
C VAL A 312 1.03 8.42 -7.91
N THR A 313 0.19 7.73 -7.15
CA THR A 313 -0.60 6.59 -7.64
C THR A 313 -2.09 6.88 -7.46
N TYR A 314 -2.91 6.10 -8.15
CA TYR A 314 -4.36 6.13 -7.97
C TYR A 314 -4.81 4.75 -7.54
N ASP A 315 -5.35 4.65 -6.33
CA ASP A 315 -5.61 3.38 -5.67
C ASP A 315 -7.03 3.37 -5.06
N LYS A 316 -7.72 2.23 -5.15
CA LYS A 316 -8.99 1.98 -4.44
C LYS A 316 -8.73 1.75 -2.96
N ILE A 317 -7.71 0.93 -2.68
CA ILE A 317 -7.25 0.58 -1.34
C ILE A 317 -5.76 0.91 -1.24
N PHE A 318 -5.35 1.54 -0.14
CA PHE A 318 -3.96 1.92 0.11
C PHE A 318 -3.55 1.68 1.56
N LEU A 319 -2.25 1.57 1.80
CA LEU A 319 -1.72 1.53 3.16
C LEU A 319 -1.65 2.95 3.72
N PRO A 320 -1.92 3.16 5.01
CA PRO A 320 -1.65 4.44 5.65
C PRO A 320 -0.17 4.83 5.57
N SER A 321 0.11 6.14 5.54
CA SER A 321 1.45 6.69 5.73
C SER A 321 1.77 6.93 7.21
N LEU A 322 3.01 7.27 7.51
CA LEU A 322 3.40 7.77 8.84
C LEU A 322 2.57 8.98 9.25
N GLN A 323 2.39 9.94 8.34
CA GLN A 323 1.64 11.17 8.60
C GLN A 323 0.20 10.88 8.95
N GLU A 324 -0.47 10.02 8.20
CA GLU A 324 -1.87 9.67 8.39
C GLU A 324 -2.15 8.98 9.73
N ILE A 325 -1.21 8.18 10.26
CA ILE A 325 -1.33 7.58 11.59
C ILE A 325 -0.86 8.49 12.73
N TYR A 326 -0.78 9.79 12.51
CA TYR A 326 -0.36 10.80 13.49
C TYR A 326 1.06 10.54 14.05
N CYS A 327 1.98 10.17 13.17
CA CYS A 327 3.39 10.01 13.48
C CYS A 327 4.21 11.04 12.69
N SER A 328 5.31 11.53 13.28
CA SER A 328 6.21 12.47 12.60
C SER A 328 6.81 11.79 11.36
N PRO A 329 6.52 12.29 10.15
CA PRO A 329 7.03 11.66 8.93
C PRO A 329 8.49 12.07 8.69
N GLN A 330 9.23 11.25 7.94
CA GLN A 330 10.56 11.63 7.44
C GLN A 330 10.50 12.69 6.32
N VAL A 331 9.34 12.79 5.67
CA VAL A 331 9.01 13.81 4.67
C VAL A 331 7.52 14.11 4.77
N SER A 332 7.16 15.39 4.73
CA SER A 332 5.76 15.82 4.72
C SER A 332 5.14 15.70 3.33
N GLY A 333 3.82 15.46 3.26
CA GLY A 333 3.07 15.43 2.01
C GLY A 333 2.54 14.05 1.61
N GLU A 334 2.69 13.02 2.45
CA GLU A 334 2.08 11.70 2.24
C GLU A 334 0.66 11.61 2.81
N GLY A 335 -0.13 12.63 2.68
CA GLY A 335 -1.50 12.74 3.20
C GLY A 335 -1.62 13.74 4.36
N SER A 336 -2.74 13.72 5.07
CA SER A 336 -3.03 14.54 6.23
C SER A 336 -2.96 13.74 7.53
N TYR A 337 -2.83 14.41 8.67
CA TYR A 337 -2.96 13.75 9.98
C TYR A 337 -4.44 13.41 10.23
N TRP A 338 -4.77 12.14 10.33
CA TRP A 338 -6.14 11.72 10.60
C TRP A 338 -6.57 11.99 12.04
N PRO A 339 -7.73 12.64 12.27
CA PRO A 339 -8.26 12.95 13.60
C PRO A 339 -8.38 11.72 14.50
N TYR A 340 -8.80 10.58 13.95
CA TYR A 340 -8.90 9.31 14.67
C TYR A 340 -7.64 8.95 15.46
N TRP A 341 -6.47 9.03 14.84
CA TRP A 341 -5.22 8.68 15.51
C TRP A 341 -4.77 9.73 16.50
N LYS A 342 -5.05 11.01 16.24
CA LYS A 342 -4.80 12.11 17.18
C LYS A 342 -5.65 11.93 18.46
N GLU A 343 -6.93 11.69 18.30
CA GLU A 343 -7.89 11.50 19.41
C GLU A 343 -7.58 10.22 20.19
N ARG A 344 -7.41 9.09 19.48
CA ARG A 344 -7.13 7.79 20.08
C ARG A 344 -5.83 7.78 20.89
N THR A 345 -4.80 8.48 20.44
CA THR A 345 -3.52 8.55 21.15
C THR A 345 -3.50 9.62 22.24
N GLY A 346 -4.42 10.59 22.21
CA GLY A 346 -4.45 11.74 23.11
C GLY A 346 -3.22 12.65 23.00
N ALA A 347 -2.39 12.46 21.97
CA ALA A 347 -1.17 13.21 21.80
C ALA A 347 -1.44 14.62 21.25
N LYS A 348 -0.83 15.65 21.87
CA LYS A 348 -0.96 17.04 21.42
C LYS A 348 -0.16 17.32 20.13
N THR A 349 0.91 16.58 19.89
CA THR A 349 1.78 16.67 18.72
C THR A 349 1.96 15.31 18.07
N PRO A 350 2.29 15.24 16.77
CA PRO A 350 2.61 13.97 16.12
C PRO A 350 3.71 13.23 16.86
N GLN A 351 3.52 11.94 17.00
CA GLN A 351 4.38 11.11 17.84
C GLN A 351 5.71 10.81 17.13
N ALA A 352 6.80 10.82 17.88
CA ALA A 352 8.12 10.51 17.33
C ALA A 352 8.21 9.05 16.85
N LEU A 353 9.08 8.83 15.85
CA LEU A 353 9.47 7.49 15.40
C LEU A 353 10.14 6.71 16.53
N TRP A 354 10.10 5.39 16.45
CA TRP A 354 10.74 4.45 17.37
C TRP A 354 10.17 4.42 18.80
N GLN A 355 9.14 5.22 19.08
CA GLN A 355 8.45 5.19 20.38
C GLN A 355 7.24 4.25 20.33
N THR A 356 6.98 3.59 21.48
CA THR A 356 5.87 2.66 21.63
C THR A 356 4.62 3.39 22.17
N TYR A 357 3.51 3.23 21.47
CA TYR A 357 2.20 3.75 21.88
C TYR A 357 1.17 2.62 21.85
N PRO A 358 0.79 2.05 23.00
CA PRO A 358 -0.11 0.88 23.06
C PRO A 358 -1.45 1.08 22.35
N LEU A 359 -1.96 2.30 22.29
CA LEU A 359 -3.22 2.63 21.60
C LEU A 359 -3.11 2.52 20.07
N ARG A 360 -1.89 2.38 19.52
CA ARG A 360 -1.66 2.16 18.10
C ARG A 360 -1.61 0.68 17.70
N ILE A 361 -1.72 -0.23 18.66
CA ILE A 361 -1.72 -1.66 18.38
C ILE A 361 -2.91 -2.02 17.49
N THR A 362 -2.61 -2.61 16.32
CA THR A 362 -3.62 -3.21 15.45
C THR A 362 -3.69 -4.71 15.74
N ARG A 363 -4.89 -5.23 15.97
CA ARG A 363 -5.10 -6.64 16.28
C ARG A 363 -5.48 -7.44 15.05
N ASP A 364 -5.30 -8.73 15.13
CA ASP A 364 -5.63 -9.69 14.05
C ASP A 364 -7.14 -9.77 13.79
N LEU A 365 -7.57 -9.85 12.54
CA LEU A 365 -9.00 -9.96 12.19
C LEU A 365 -9.62 -11.26 12.69
N ALA A 366 -8.91 -12.37 12.61
CA ALA A 366 -9.39 -13.68 13.07
C ALA A 366 -9.20 -13.90 14.57
N GLN A 367 -8.08 -13.36 15.13
CA GLN A 367 -7.70 -13.50 16.54
C GLN A 367 -7.65 -12.12 17.22
N ARG A 368 -8.80 -11.53 17.44
CA ARG A 368 -9.01 -10.13 17.87
C ARG A 368 -8.26 -9.68 19.13
N THR A 369 -7.62 -10.60 19.86
CA THR A 369 -6.80 -10.30 21.04
C THR A 369 -5.30 -10.20 20.73
N VAL A 370 -4.85 -10.67 19.56
CA VAL A 370 -3.44 -10.76 19.20
C VAL A 370 -3.01 -9.53 18.41
N GLY A 371 -2.03 -8.76 18.93
CA GLY A 371 -1.42 -7.64 18.22
C GLY A 371 -0.60 -8.13 17.01
N ARG A 372 -0.65 -7.37 15.91
CA ARG A 372 0.07 -7.69 14.66
C ARG A 372 1.00 -6.55 14.25
N ASN A 373 2.06 -6.92 13.56
CA ASN A 373 2.87 -5.96 12.83
C ASN A 373 2.13 -5.57 11.54
N VAL A 374 1.87 -4.29 11.34
CA VAL A 374 1.12 -3.81 10.18
C VAL A 374 1.95 -2.85 9.35
N ARG A 375 2.07 -3.14 8.06
CA ARG A 375 2.85 -2.39 7.09
C ARG A 375 2.21 -1.03 6.80
N LEU A 376 3.05 0.00 6.62
CA LEU A 376 2.71 1.32 6.11
C LEU A 376 3.27 1.49 4.69
N ARG A 377 2.78 2.50 3.95
CA ARG A 377 3.30 2.79 2.60
C ARG A 377 4.57 3.65 2.61
N SER A 378 4.84 4.38 3.70
CA SER A 378 6.01 5.25 3.79
C SER A 378 7.31 4.47 3.69
N ALA A 379 8.14 4.83 2.74
CA ALA A 379 9.48 4.29 2.59
C ALA A 379 10.43 4.84 3.65
N ASN A 380 11.37 4.03 4.15
CA ASN A 380 12.52 4.57 4.87
C ASN A 380 13.42 5.33 3.89
N ARG A 381 13.59 6.63 4.10
CA ARG A 381 14.34 7.49 3.19
C ARG A 381 15.85 7.18 3.16
N GLY A 382 16.38 6.62 4.24
CA GLY A 382 17.77 6.21 4.36
C GLY A 382 18.09 4.79 3.88
N GLY A 383 17.15 4.08 3.27
CA GLY A 383 17.38 2.71 2.81
C GLY A 383 16.46 2.31 1.66
N GLY A 384 17.00 1.66 0.64
CA GLY A 384 16.26 1.29 -0.57
C GLY A 384 15.29 0.10 -0.41
N SER A 385 15.32 -0.62 0.72
CA SER A 385 14.55 -1.86 0.90
C SER A 385 13.57 -1.86 2.07
N SER A 386 13.66 -0.89 2.99
CA SER A 386 12.85 -0.91 4.22
C SER A 386 11.69 0.09 4.16
N ALA A 387 10.49 -0.39 4.40
CA ALA A 387 9.30 0.44 4.59
C ALA A 387 8.88 0.44 6.07
N PHE A 388 8.19 1.49 6.50
CA PHE A 388 7.71 1.59 7.87
C PHE A 388 6.61 0.58 8.18
N HIS A 389 6.49 0.26 9.46
CA HIS A 389 5.40 -0.56 10.01
C HIS A 389 5.10 -0.13 11.45
N VAL A 390 3.89 -0.41 11.90
CA VAL A 390 3.52 -0.38 13.31
C VAL A 390 3.71 -1.78 13.88
N GLY A 391 4.52 -1.90 14.91
CA GLY A 391 4.78 -3.16 15.58
C GLY A 391 3.60 -3.67 16.41
N SER A 392 3.61 -4.95 16.75
CA SER A 392 2.58 -5.59 17.59
C SER A 392 2.46 -4.99 18.99
N SER A 393 3.44 -4.20 19.43
CA SER A 393 3.43 -3.41 20.68
C SER A 393 3.02 -1.94 20.48
N GLY A 394 2.73 -1.51 19.24
CA GLY A 394 2.37 -0.14 18.90
C GLY A 394 3.55 0.78 18.61
N GLY A 395 4.77 0.28 18.60
CA GLY A 395 5.97 1.00 18.19
C GLY A 395 6.04 1.16 16.67
N VAL A 396 6.52 2.31 16.18
CA VAL A 396 6.76 2.55 14.76
C VAL A 396 8.22 2.31 14.44
N SER A 397 8.49 1.43 13.49
CA SER A 397 9.83 1.01 13.09
C SER A 397 9.87 0.71 11.58
N THR A 398 11.03 0.29 11.07
CA THR A 398 11.19 -0.13 9.67
C THR A 398 11.50 -1.62 9.58
N TRP A 399 11.03 -2.24 8.51
CA TRP A 399 11.39 -3.61 8.17
C TRP A 399 11.51 -3.75 6.66
N THR A 400 12.39 -4.66 6.24
CA THR A 400 12.67 -4.89 4.82
C THR A 400 11.44 -5.39 4.06
N GLY A 401 11.39 -5.12 2.76
CA GLY A 401 10.25 -5.46 1.90
C GLY A 401 9.95 -6.95 1.83
N ILE A 402 10.98 -7.80 1.97
CA ILE A 402 10.83 -9.26 1.92
C ILE A 402 10.16 -9.86 3.16
N ILE A 403 10.10 -9.12 4.26
CA ILE A 403 9.42 -9.62 5.46
C ILE A 403 7.92 -9.50 5.26
N ALA A 404 7.26 -10.65 5.27
CA ALA A 404 5.82 -10.73 5.18
C ALA A 404 5.18 -10.20 6.48
N LEU A 405 4.32 -9.20 6.36
CA LEU A 405 3.58 -8.59 7.46
C LEU A 405 2.10 -8.49 7.08
N ARG A 406 1.26 -8.23 8.07
CA ARG A 406 -0.13 -7.82 7.88
C ARG A 406 -0.21 -6.35 7.46
N SER A 407 -1.42 -5.90 7.20
CA SER A 407 -1.74 -4.48 6.99
C SER A 407 -3.09 -4.13 7.62
N ALA A 408 -3.31 -2.84 7.87
CA ALA A 408 -4.62 -2.28 8.17
C ALA A 408 -4.89 -1.20 7.11
N PRO A 409 -5.35 -1.61 5.92
CA PRO A 409 -5.47 -0.72 4.77
C PRO A 409 -6.58 0.31 4.96
N ALA A 410 -6.54 1.35 4.13
CA ALA A 410 -7.52 2.42 4.09
C ALA A 410 -8.11 2.56 2.68
N CYS A 411 -9.29 3.17 2.61
CA CYS A 411 -9.95 3.58 1.37
C CYS A 411 -10.66 4.92 1.56
N LYS A 412 -11.08 5.52 0.46
CA LYS A 412 -11.96 6.69 0.48
C LYS A 412 -13.30 6.36 -0.15
N ILE A 413 -14.37 6.67 0.58
CA ILE A 413 -15.73 6.68 0.02
C ILE A 413 -15.99 8.06 -0.54
N THR A 414 -16.36 8.13 -1.81
CA THR A 414 -16.52 9.37 -2.57
C THR A 414 -17.39 9.14 -3.80
N LYS A 415 -17.86 10.23 -4.45
CA LYS A 415 -18.58 10.20 -5.74
C LYS A 415 -17.68 10.20 -6.98
N LEU A 416 -16.36 10.12 -6.85
CA LEU A 416 -15.51 9.91 -8.03
C LEU A 416 -15.97 8.66 -8.79
N ALA A 417 -16.09 8.81 -10.10
CA ALA A 417 -16.46 7.72 -11.00
C ALA A 417 -15.29 6.73 -11.20
#